data_92c4798167047d4bd935022c556cae0d
#
_entry.id   92c4798167047d4bd935022c556cae0d
#
_cell.length_a   1.000
_cell.length_b   1.000
_cell.length_c   1.000
_cell.angle_alpha   90.00
_cell.angle_beta   90.00
_cell.angle_gamma   90.00
#
_symmetry.space_group_name_H-M   'P 1'
#
loop_
_entity.id
_entity.type
_entity.pdbx_description
1 polymer ?
#
loop_
_entity_poly.entity_id
_entity_poly.type
_entity_poly.pdbx_seq_one_letter_code
_entity_poly.pdbx_strand_id
1 'polypeptide(L)'
;MSTLVIPQGYKAPLPNYELQRAIAFIKESFQTNLSNALNLRRVSAPLFVASDSGLNDNLNGTERPVRFDIPGVGGKDAEVVHSLAKWKRLALKRYGFHVGKGLYTDMNAIRRDEDDLDNIHSVYVDQWDWEKIISREDRNEAYLKATVRAIVAAVCETSDALNVAFPSLRVKLDREVYFVTTQELEDRWPDKTPKEREHAICAEHHTVFLMQIGGKLRSGEKHDGRAPDYDDWALNGDILMWNPILERSFEISSMGIRVDEEAMARQLKLAGCEERAELPFHKMLLNGELPQTIGGGIGQSRLCMLMIGNCHIGEVQASIWDAETMKKCEEAGIILL
;
A
#
# COMPACT_ATOMS: atom_id res chain seq x y z
N MET A 1 -11.75 -22.59 -0.50
CA MET A 1 -11.49 -22.92 0.92
C MET A 1 -10.69 -21.79 1.50
N SER A 2 -11.09 -21.23 2.64
CA SER A 2 -10.36 -20.13 3.28
C SER A 2 -8.91 -20.54 3.55
N THR A 3 -7.94 -19.75 3.09
CA THR A 3 -6.49 -19.90 3.34
C THR A 3 -6.09 -19.41 4.73
N LEU A 4 -7.08 -19.18 5.61
CA LEU A 4 -6.88 -18.74 6.98
C LEU A 4 -5.98 -19.70 7.77
N VAL A 5 -4.89 -19.16 8.31
CA VAL A 5 -3.94 -19.84 9.17
C VAL A 5 -4.04 -19.29 10.59
N ILE A 6 -4.30 -20.15 11.56
CA ILE A 6 -4.26 -19.78 12.98
C ILE A 6 -3.02 -20.46 13.58
N PRO A 7 -2.01 -19.70 14.03
CA PRO A 7 -0.80 -20.27 14.63
C PRO A 7 -1.14 -21.08 15.89
N GLN A 8 -0.48 -22.22 16.08
CA GLN A 8 -0.71 -23.08 17.24
C GLN A 8 -0.47 -22.32 18.56
N GLY A 9 -1.46 -22.32 19.42
CA GLY A 9 -1.37 -21.64 20.73
C GLY A 9 -1.45 -20.12 20.65
N TYR A 10 -1.84 -19.55 19.51
CA TYR A 10 -2.06 -18.12 19.39
C TYR A 10 -3.06 -17.62 20.43
N LYS A 11 -2.76 -16.46 20.97
CA LYS A 11 -3.66 -15.67 21.84
C LYS A 11 -3.52 -14.21 21.48
N ALA A 12 -4.66 -13.52 21.36
CA ALA A 12 -4.66 -12.07 21.11
C ALA A 12 -3.78 -11.35 22.15
N PRO A 13 -2.82 -10.51 21.71
CA PRO A 13 -1.84 -9.88 22.63
C PRO A 13 -2.45 -8.92 23.64
N LEU A 14 -3.61 -8.35 23.31
CA LEU A 14 -4.31 -7.35 24.14
C LEU A 14 -5.79 -7.68 24.23
N PRO A 15 -6.45 -7.40 25.40
CA PRO A 15 -7.92 -7.38 25.48
C PRO A 15 -8.49 -6.28 24.58
N ASN A 16 -9.72 -6.42 24.09
CA ASN A 16 -10.30 -5.53 23.09
C ASN A 16 -10.26 -4.04 23.43
N TYR A 17 -10.51 -3.67 24.69
CA TYR A 17 -10.41 -2.26 25.07
C TYR A 17 -8.98 -1.72 24.92
N GLU A 18 -7.98 -2.44 25.38
CA GLU A 18 -6.57 -2.06 25.23
C GLU A 18 -6.11 -2.14 23.77
N LEU A 19 -6.66 -3.07 22.99
CA LEU A 19 -6.45 -3.16 21.56
C LEU A 19 -6.91 -1.89 20.83
N GLN A 20 -8.10 -1.38 21.13
CA GLN A 20 -8.59 -0.11 20.55
C GLN A 20 -7.70 1.08 20.93
N ARG A 21 -7.18 1.11 22.16
CA ARG A 21 -6.20 2.14 22.59
C ARG A 21 -4.88 2.04 21.83
N ALA A 22 -4.39 0.81 21.61
CA ALA A 22 -3.17 0.57 20.85
C ALA A 22 -3.33 0.97 19.37
N ILE A 23 -4.47 0.64 18.75
CA ILE A 23 -4.79 1.07 17.37
C ILE A 23 -4.79 2.60 17.26
N ALA A 24 -5.48 3.31 18.17
CA ALA A 24 -5.51 4.76 18.20
C ALA A 24 -4.09 5.34 18.37
N PHE A 25 -3.30 4.79 19.31
CA PHE A 25 -1.92 5.20 19.54
C PHE A 25 -1.05 5.05 18.28
N ILE A 26 -1.12 3.90 17.60
CA ILE A 26 -0.38 3.65 16.36
C ILE A 26 -0.78 4.67 15.30
N LYS A 27 -2.08 4.86 15.08
CA LYS A 27 -2.56 5.77 14.03
C LYS A 27 -2.13 7.22 14.27
N GLU A 28 -2.23 7.72 15.49
CA GLU A 28 -1.81 9.08 15.85
C GLU A 28 -0.28 9.27 15.78
N SER A 29 0.47 8.31 16.31
CA SER A 29 1.93 8.39 16.34
C SER A 29 2.53 8.24 14.94
N PHE A 30 2.08 7.25 14.17
CA PHE A 30 2.64 6.98 12.85
C PHE A 30 2.35 8.12 11.86
N GLN A 31 1.12 8.65 11.81
CA GLN A 31 0.83 9.78 10.91
C GLN A 31 1.70 11.01 11.22
N THR A 32 2.04 11.21 12.50
CA THR A 32 2.93 12.30 12.92
C THR A 32 4.36 12.03 12.48
N ASN A 33 4.88 10.82 12.73
CA ASN A 33 6.23 10.43 12.35
C ASN A 33 6.42 10.46 10.82
N LEU A 34 5.47 9.88 10.06
CA LEU A 34 5.49 9.90 8.59
C LEU A 34 5.45 11.33 8.05
N SER A 35 4.55 12.15 8.57
CA SER A 35 4.37 13.55 8.18
C SER A 35 5.65 14.37 8.38
N ASN A 36 6.34 14.17 9.50
CA ASN A 36 7.61 14.81 9.81
C ASN A 36 8.75 14.29 8.91
N ALA A 37 8.87 12.97 8.76
CA ALA A 37 9.93 12.34 7.98
C ALA A 37 9.91 12.75 6.50
N LEU A 38 8.71 12.88 5.91
CA LEU A 38 8.56 13.19 4.49
C LEU A 38 8.12 14.63 4.20
N ASN A 39 7.91 15.47 5.24
CA ASN A 39 7.43 16.85 5.11
C ASN A 39 6.04 16.95 4.46
N LEU A 40 5.08 16.21 5.01
CA LEU A 40 3.72 16.10 4.50
C LEU A 40 2.74 16.98 5.28
N ARG A 41 1.62 17.33 4.65
CA ARG A 41 0.45 17.96 5.26
C ARG A 41 -0.79 17.12 5.04
N ARG A 42 -1.60 16.92 6.08
CA ARG A 42 -2.88 16.23 5.93
C ARG A 42 -3.83 17.07 5.10
N VAL A 43 -4.51 16.43 4.14
CA VAL A 43 -5.53 17.06 3.30
C VAL A 43 -6.83 16.24 3.32
N SER A 44 -7.94 16.87 2.96
CA SER A 44 -9.19 16.18 2.68
C SER A 44 -9.11 15.51 1.32
N ALA A 45 -9.57 14.27 1.22
CA ALA A 45 -9.57 13.48 0.00
C ALA A 45 -10.96 12.89 -0.28
N PRO A 46 -11.28 12.57 -1.55
CA PRO A 46 -12.56 11.97 -1.89
C PRO A 46 -12.60 10.48 -1.51
N LEU A 47 -13.80 10.01 -1.12
CA LEU A 47 -14.11 8.59 -1.02
C LEU A 47 -14.44 7.99 -2.40
N PHE A 48 -14.92 8.81 -3.33
CA PHE A 48 -15.32 8.43 -4.68
C PHE A 48 -14.97 9.52 -5.69
N VAL A 49 -14.82 9.13 -6.93
CA VAL A 49 -14.50 10.02 -8.06
C VAL A 49 -15.48 9.77 -9.22
N ALA A 50 -15.61 10.73 -10.13
CA ALA A 50 -16.39 10.53 -11.35
C ALA A 50 -15.73 9.42 -12.20
N SER A 51 -16.54 8.51 -12.73
CA SER A 51 -16.05 7.34 -13.49
C SER A 51 -15.29 7.73 -14.77
N ASP A 52 -15.61 8.87 -15.38
CA ASP A 52 -14.98 9.41 -16.58
C ASP A 52 -13.71 10.25 -16.31
N SER A 53 -13.32 10.42 -15.05
CA SER A 53 -12.21 11.30 -14.68
C SER A 53 -10.82 10.71 -14.97
N GLY A 54 -10.69 9.40 -15.05
CA GLY A 54 -9.41 8.69 -15.13
C GLY A 54 -8.62 8.70 -13.81
N LEU A 55 -9.23 9.13 -12.71
CA LEU A 55 -8.56 9.26 -11.41
C LEU A 55 -8.58 7.99 -10.57
N ASN A 56 -9.55 7.08 -10.80
CA ASN A 56 -9.58 5.84 -10.07
C ASN A 56 -8.44 4.90 -10.50
N ASP A 57 -8.05 4.02 -9.61
CA ASP A 57 -7.06 2.97 -9.88
C ASP A 57 -7.78 1.74 -10.46
N ASN A 58 -7.26 1.23 -11.56
CA ASN A 58 -7.77 -0.01 -12.14
C ASN A 58 -7.08 -1.26 -11.59
N LEU A 59 -6.21 -1.11 -10.59
CA LEU A 59 -5.41 -2.18 -10.00
C LEU A 59 -4.71 -3.01 -11.09
N ASN A 60 -5.03 -4.31 -11.18
CA ASN A 60 -4.51 -5.19 -12.24
C ASN A 60 -5.28 -5.07 -13.57
N GLY A 61 -6.39 -4.29 -13.57
CA GLY A 61 -7.22 -4.04 -14.76
C GLY A 61 -8.45 -4.93 -14.89
N THR A 62 -8.65 -5.86 -13.97
CA THR A 62 -9.79 -6.80 -13.94
C THR A 62 -10.80 -6.49 -12.84
N GLU A 63 -10.37 -5.80 -11.80
CA GLU A 63 -11.18 -5.47 -10.63
C GLU A 63 -12.22 -4.41 -10.96
N ARG A 64 -13.44 -4.64 -10.48
CA ARG A 64 -14.60 -3.78 -10.72
C ARG A 64 -14.81 -2.82 -9.55
N PRO A 65 -14.83 -1.50 -9.75
CA PRO A 65 -15.16 -0.57 -8.68
C PRO A 65 -16.63 -0.67 -8.26
N VAL A 66 -16.93 -0.25 -7.03
CA VAL A 66 -18.31 -0.02 -6.59
C VAL A 66 -18.80 1.26 -7.25
N ARG A 67 -19.81 1.16 -8.11
CA ARG A 67 -20.41 2.26 -8.89
C ARG A 67 -21.77 2.63 -8.36
N PHE A 68 -22.09 3.93 -8.47
CA PHE A 68 -23.40 4.49 -8.16
C PHE A 68 -23.61 5.79 -8.93
N ASP A 69 -24.87 6.13 -9.18
CA ASP A 69 -25.25 7.40 -9.78
C ASP A 69 -25.48 8.48 -8.71
N ILE A 70 -25.30 9.74 -9.10
CA ILE A 70 -25.55 10.90 -8.23
C ILE A 70 -26.59 11.80 -8.89
N PRO A 71 -27.89 11.67 -8.54
CA PRO A 71 -28.97 12.47 -9.16
C PRO A 71 -28.74 13.97 -9.07
N GLY A 72 -28.21 14.46 -7.93
CA GLY A 72 -27.98 15.90 -7.69
C GLY A 72 -26.94 16.56 -8.60
N VAL A 73 -26.16 15.77 -9.36
CA VAL A 73 -25.19 16.27 -10.34
C VAL A 73 -25.49 15.76 -11.76
N GLY A 74 -26.78 15.61 -12.07
CA GLY A 74 -27.25 15.23 -13.41
C GLY A 74 -27.11 13.74 -13.71
N GLY A 75 -27.15 12.88 -12.70
CA GLY A 75 -27.06 11.44 -12.86
C GLY A 75 -25.68 10.93 -13.28
N LYS A 76 -24.61 11.69 -12.98
CA LYS A 76 -23.24 11.22 -13.28
C LYS A 76 -22.88 9.99 -12.47
N ASP A 77 -22.24 9.04 -13.12
CA ASP A 77 -21.68 7.87 -12.47
C ASP A 77 -20.43 8.23 -11.64
N ALA A 78 -20.37 7.69 -10.45
CA ALA A 78 -19.24 7.78 -9.53
C ALA A 78 -18.75 6.39 -9.13
N GLU A 79 -17.50 6.31 -8.77
CA GLU A 79 -16.83 5.08 -8.33
C GLU A 79 -16.17 5.31 -6.98
N VAL A 80 -16.41 4.42 -6.01
CA VAL A 80 -15.59 4.35 -4.80
C VAL A 80 -14.15 4.05 -5.21
N VAL A 81 -13.20 4.79 -4.64
CA VAL A 81 -11.79 4.65 -5.04
C VAL A 81 -11.22 3.29 -4.67
N HIS A 82 -10.34 2.75 -5.52
CA HIS A 82 -9.45 1.63 -5.20
C HIS A 82 -8.11 2.10 -4.63
N SER A 83 -7.65 3.27 -5.07
CA SER A 83 -6.54 4.03 -4.52
C SER A 83 -6.63 5.51 -4.90
N LEU A 84 -5.85 6.36 -4.24
CA LEU A 84 -5.78 7.79 -4.54
C LEU A 84 -4.50 8.18 -5.30
N ALA A 85 -3.77 7.23 -5.88
CA ALA A 85 -2.47 7.46 -6.49
C ALA A 85 -2.48 8.62 -7.50
N LYS A 86 -3.44 8.61 -8.45
CA LYS A 86 -3.58 9.67 -9.47
C LYS A 86 -4.17 10.95 -8.89
N TRP A 87 -5.16 10.82 -8.02
CA TRP A 87 -5.81 11.97 -7.39
C TRP A 87 -4.83 12.82 -6.57
N LYS A 88 -3.95 12.19 -5.79
CA LYS A 88 -2.97 12.89 -4.93
C LYS A 88 -2.07 13.82 -5.75
N ARG A 89 -1.56 13.33 -6.88
CA ARG A 89 -0.71 14.14 -7.78
C ARG A 89 -1.45 15.35 -8.33
N LEU A 90 -2.72 15.17 -8.75
CA LEU A 90 -3.58 16.26 -9.18
C LEU A 90 -3.87 17.25 -8.03
N ALA A 91 -4.11 16.76 -6.82
CA ALA A 91 -4.35 17.58 -5.64
C ALA A 91 -3.15 18.45 -5.29
N LEU A 92 -1.93 17.92 -5.36
CA LEU A 92 -0.70 18.71 -5.15
C LEU A 92 -0.62 19.92 -6.08
N LYS A 93 -0.93 19.74 -7.38
CA LYS A 93 -1.02 20.85 -8.33
C LYS A 93 -2.12 21.83 -7.94
N ARG A 94 -3.34 21.35 -7.70
CA ARG A 94 -4.51 22.19 -7.39
C ARG A 94 -4.37 22.99 -6.11
N TYR A 95 -3.70 22.44 -5.11
CA TYR A 95 -3.52 23.06 -3.80
C TYR A 95 -2.23 23.92 -3.71
N GLY A 96 -1.48 24.04 -4.81
CA GLY A 96 -0.30 24.92 -4.87
C GLY A 96 0.88 24.42 -4.05
N PHE A 97 1.05 23.10 -3.91
CA PHE A 97 2.24 22.53 -3.28
C PHE A 97 3.47 22.76 -4.16
N HIS A 98 4.65 22.74 -3.55
CA HIS A 98 5.93 22.98 -4.23
C HIS A 98 6.96 21.89 -3.90
N VAL A 99 8.08 21.88 -4.62
CA VAL A 99 9.15 20.89 -4.46
C VAL A 99 9.58 20.76 -2.99
N GLY A 100 9.73 19.52 -2.56
CA GLY A 100 10.09 19.18 -1.18
C GLY A 100 8.88 19.11 -0.20
N LYS A 101 7.67 19.48 -0.64
CA LYS A 101 6.43 19.40 0.16
C LYS A 101 5.50 18.34 -0.41
N GLY A 102 4.75 17.72 0.49
CA GLY A 102 3.79 16.69 0.12
C GLY A 102 2.51 16.72 0.95
N LEU A 103 1.58 15.89 0.57
CA LEU A 103 0.33 15.65 1.27
C LEU A 103 0.25 14.19 1.76
N TYR A 104 -0.59 13.97 2.77
CA TYR A 104 -1.12 12.66 3.10
C TYR A 104 -2.60 12.77 3.45
N THR A 105 -3.29 11.65 3.37
CA THR A 105 -4.70 11.56 3.72
C THR A 105 -5.04 10.15 4.20
N ASP A 106 -6.16 10.01 4.91
CA ASP A 106 -6.77 8.72 5.19
C ASP A 106 -7.59 8.31 3.96
N MET A 107 -7.14 7.26 3.27
CA MET A 107 -7.84 6.66 2.15
C MET A 107 -8.63 5.46 2.63
N ASN A 108 -9.88 5.37 2.23
CA ASN A 108 -10.75 4.22 2.43
C ASN A 108 -11.20 3.70 1.07
N ALA A 109 -11.02 2.42 0.82
CA ALA A 109 -11.36 1.77 -0.43
C ALA A 109 -12.20 0.51 -0.21
N ILE A 110 -12.97 0.15 -1.24
CA ILE A 110 -13.71 -1.11 -1.29
C ILE A 110 -13.20 -1.90 -2.49
N ARG A 111 -12.49 -2.99 -2.24
CA ARG A 111 -12.02 -3.94 -3.24
C ARG A 111 -12.99 -5.11 -3.29
N ARG A 112 -14.10 -4.93 -4.00
CA ARG A 112 -15.21 -5.89 -4.02
C ARG A 112 -14.88 -7.25 -4.64
N ASP A 113 -13.84 -7.30 -5.47
CA ASP A 113 -13.39 -8.50 -6.17
C ASP A 113 -12.18 -9.15 -5.46
N GLU A 114 -11.99 -8.88 -4.16
CA GLU A 114 -11.02 -9.60 -3.33
C GLU A 114 -11.55 -11.00 -3.04
N ASP A 115 -11.01 -11.99 -3.74
CA ASP A 115 -11.51 -13.37 -3.70
C ASP A 115 -10.92 -14.22 -2.56
N ASP A 116 -9.74 -13.84 -2.04
CA ASP A 116 -9.05 -14.56 -0.97
C ASP A 116 -8.97 -13.72 0.31
N LEU A 117 -9.99 -13.88 1.15
CA LEU A 117 -10.06 -13.23 2.47
C LEU A 117 -9.28 -14.06 3.49
N ASP A 118 -7.94 -14.09 3.30
CA ASP A 118 -7.01 -14.75 4.21
C ASP A 118 -6.74 -13.91 5.49
N ASN A 119 -5.67 -14.21 6.19
CA ASN A 119 -5.28 -13.49 7.40
C ASN A 119 -5.05 -11.98 7.21
N ILE A 120 -4.68 -11.54 6.00
CA ILE A 120 -4.18 -10.20 5.71
C ILE A 120 -4.95 -9.42 4.64
N HIS A 121 -5.94 -10.07 3.99
CA HIS A 121 -6.77 -9.45 2.97
C HIS A 121 -8.20 -9.22 3.47
N SER A 122 -8.76 -8.08 3.10
CA SER A 122 -10.12 -7.65 3.41
C SER A 122 -10.69 -6.89 2.22
N VAL A 123 -11.99 -6.96 2.02
CA VAL A 123 -12.69 -6.12 1.02
C VAL A 123 -12.61 -4.63 1.35
N TYR A 124 -12.44 -4.29 2.62
CA TYR A 124 -12.18 -2.92 3.07
C TYR A 124 -10.68 -2.67 3.21
N VAL A 125 -10.19 -1.60 2.60
CA VAL A 125 -8.78 -1.20 2.65
C VAL A 125 -8.68 0.21 3.19
N ASP A 126 -7.86 0.39 4.22
CA ASP A 126 -7.52 1.68 4.81
C ASP A 126 -6.02 1.95 4.69
N GLN A 127 -5.66 3.14 4.19
CA GLN A 127 -4.25 3.51 3.99
C GLN A 127 -3.99 4.95 4.44
N TRP A 128 -2.77 5.23 4.91
CA TRP A 128 -2.18 6.55 4.79
C TRP A 128 -1.65 6.67 3.37
N ASP A 129 -2.41 7.35 2.54
CA ASP A 129 -2.03 7.65 1.16
C ASP A 129 -1.25 8.96 1.14
N TRP A 130 -0.02 8.93 0.65
CA TRP A 130 0.87 10.09 0.63
C TRP A 130 1.45 10.34 -0.75
N GLU A 131 1.82 11.61 -1.02
CA GLU A 131 2.44 12.04 -2.27
C GLU A 131 3.26 13.29 -2.01
N LYS A 132 4.48 13.39 -2.58
CA LYS A 132 5.40 14.50 -2.40
C LYS A 132 5.94 14.98 -3.74
N ILE A 133 6.00 16.30 -3.95
CA ILE A 133 6.63 16.88 -5.14
C ILE A 133 8.15 16.78 -5.01
N ILE A 134 8.79 16.29 -6.05
CA ILE A 134 10.24 16.15 -6.19
C ILE A 134 10.72 16.96 -7.39
N SER A 135 12.01 17.23 -7.46
CA SER A 135 12.60 17.79 -8.67
C SER A 135 12.83 16.71 -9.75
N ARG A 136 13.17 17.11 -10.98
CA ARG A 136 13.53 16.12 -12.02
C ARG A 136 14.84 15.40 -11.68
N GLU A 137 15.77 16.09 -11.02
CA GLU A 137 17.06 15.55 -10.57
C GLU A 137 16.88 14.48 -9.48
N ASP A 138 15.82 14.58 -8.66
CA ASP A 138 15.47 13.62 -7.62
C ASP A 138 14.83 12.33 -8.18
N ARG A 139 14.53 12.30 -9.48
CA ARG A 139 13.92 11.16 -10.14
C ARG A 139 14.97 10.06 -10.38
N ASN A 140 15.42 9.44 -9.30
CA ASN A 140 16.47 8.42 -9.32
C ASN A 140 16.33 7.41 -8.17
N GLU A 141 17.04 6.30 -8.28
CA GLU A 141 17.01 5.20 -7.29
C GLU A 141 17.56 5.64 -5.91
N ALA A 142 18.54 6.53 -5.87
CA ALA A 142 19.10 6.99 -4.60
C ALA A 142 18.07 7.75 -3.76
N TYR A 143 17.26 8.60 -4.39
CA TYR A 143 16.17 9.32 -3.75
C TYR A 143 15.05 8.38 -3.30
N LEU A 144 14.70 7.40 -4.15
CA LEU A 144 13.74 6.35 -3.80
C LEU A 144 14.18 5.60 -2.54
N LYS A 145 15.41 5.09 -2.52
CA LYS A 145 15.99 4.37 -1.38
C LYS A 145 16.07 5.22 -0.09
N ALA A 146 16.40 6.49 -0.22
CA ALA A 146 16.42 7.41 0.92
C ALA A 146 15.01 7.61 1.50
N THR A 147 14.00 7.74 0.64
CA THR A 147 12.59 7.87 1.06
C THR A 147 12.10 6.61 1.76
N VAL A 148 12.43 5.42 1.23
CA VAL A 148 12.08 4.13 1.87
C VAL A 148 12.68 4.03 3.27
N ARG A 149 13.97 4.37 3.43
CA ARG A 149 14.61 4.36 4.77
C ARG A 149 13.93 5.32 5.74
N ALA A 150 13.49 6.49 5.29
CA ALA A 150 12.76 7.44 6.13
C ALA A 150 11.40 6.89 6.59
N ILE A 151 10.66 6.19 5.70
CA ILE A 151 9.40 5.55 6.05
C ILE A 151 9.63 4.41 7.05
N VAL A 152 10.59 3.52 6.81
CA VAL A 152 10.92 2.42 7.71
C VAL A 152 11.36 2.95 9.09
N ALA A 153 12.13 4.04 9.14
CA ALA A 153 12.47 4.68 10.40
C ALA A 153 11.24 5.13 11.17
N ALA A 154 10.28 5.79 10.51
CA ALA A 154 9.02 6.23 11.11
C ALA A 154 8.16 5.05 11.61
N VAL A 155 8.14 3.93 10.88
CA VAL A 155 7.49 2.67 11.29
C VAL A 155 8.13 2.14 12.58
N CYS A 156 9.45 2.00 12.60
CA CYS A 156 10.17 1.48 13.75
C CYS A 156 10.07 2.39 14.98
N GLU A 157 10.14 3.71 14.81
CA GLU A 157 9.93 4.68 15.90
C GLU A 157 8.54 4.56 16.52
N THR A 158 7.52 4.35 15.70
CA THR A 158 6.15 4.13 16.18
C THR A 158 6.04 2.81 16.95
N SER A 159 6.66 1.74 16.44
CA SER A 159 6.68 0.43 17.12
C SER A 159 7.42 0.48 18.45
N ASP A 160 8.56 1.19 18.53
CA ASP A 160 9.31 1.35 19.77
C ASP A 160 8.49 2.12 20.81
N ALA A 161 7.83 3.22 20.41
CA ALA A 161 6.94 4.00 21.27
C ALA A 161 5.73 3.17 21.75
N LEU A 162 5.14 2.36 20.87
CA LEU A 162 4.06 1.44 21.20
C LEU A 162 4.49 0.44 22.27
N ASN A 163 5.65 -0.18 22.14
CA ASN A 163 6.18 -1.15 23.10
C ASN A 163 6.47 -0.53 24.49
N VAL A 164 6.75 0.78 24.52
CA VAL A 164 6.85 1.53 25.79
C VAL A 164 5.47 1.76 26.40
N ALA A 165 4.49 2.17 25.58
CA ALA A 165 3.13 2.44 26.04
C ALA A 165 2.35 1.16 26.42
N PHE A 166 2.64 0.04 25.77
CA PHE A 166 2.03 -1.27 25.96
C PHE A 166 3.10 -2.35 26.22
N PRO A 167 3.65 -2.45 27.43
CA PRO A 167 4.81 -3.32 27.72
C PRO A 167 4.56 -4.82 27.56
N SER A 168 3.32 -5.26 27.40
CA SER A 168 2.99 -6.66 27.08
C SER A 168 3.31 -7.04 25.63
N LEU A 169 3.38 -6.07 24.73
CA LEU A 169 3.72 -6.30 23.33
C LEU A 169 5.22 -6.64 23.18
N ARG A 170 5.55 -7.47 22.18
CA ARG A 170 6.89 -8.03 22.00
C ARG A 170 7.43 -7.91 20.58
N VAL A 171 6.64 -7.41 19.65
CA VAL A 171 7.08 -7.30 18.25
C VAL A 171 8.21 -6.26 18.16
N LYS A 172 9.30 -6.66 17.52
CA LYS A 172 10.42 -5.78 17.18
C LYS A 172 10.58 -5.79 15.67
N LEU A 173 10.70 -4.61 15.09
CA LEU A 173 10.88 -4.41 13.65
C LEU A 173 12.34 -4.03 13.36
N ASP A 174 12.87 -4.55 12.25
CA ASP A 174 14.25 -4.26 11.84
C ASP A 174 14.30 -2.94 11.06
N ARG A 175 15.21 -2.05 11.42
CA ARG A 175 15.41 -0.74 10.80
C ARG A 175 16.27 -0.83 9.52
N GLU A 176 17.08 -1.85 9.39
CA GLU A 176 17.94 -2.03 8.23
C GLU A 176 17.12 -2.54 7.04
N VAL A 177 17.14 -1.79 5.95
CA VAL A 177 16.39 -2.14 4.73
C VAL A 177 17.33 -2.81 3.75
N TYR A 178 17.01 -4.05 3.41
CA TYR A 178 17.63 -4.75 2.30
C TYR A 178 16.93 -4.40 0.97
N PHE A 179 17.68 -3.91 0.00
CA PHE A 179 17.17 -3.53 -1.31
C PHE A 179 17.48 -4.62 -2.33
N VAL A 180 16.47 -5.10 -3.03
CA VAL A 180 16.61 -6.15 -4.04
C VAL A 180 15.61 -5.91 -5.17
N THR A 181 15.98 -6.23 -6.40
CA THR A 181 15.06 -6.18 -7.54
C THR A 181 14.31 -7.50 -7.71
N THR A 182 13.16 -7.43 -8.35
CA THR A 182 12.40 -8.64 -8.73
C THR A 182 13.21 -9.58 -9.60
N GLN A 183 14.08 -9.05 -10.47
CA GLN A 183 14.95 -9.85 -11.31
C GLN A 183 16.04 -10.58 -10.52
N GLU A 184 16.68 -9.91 -9.53
CA GLU A 184 17.66 -10.55 -8.65
C GLU A 184 17.04 -11.69 -7.85
N LEU A 185 15.77 -11.57 -7.43
CA LEU A 185 15.07 -12.68 -6.77
C LEU A 185 14.79 -13.85 -7.71
N GLU A 186 14.41 -13.57 -8.97
CA GLU A 186 14.23 -14.62 -9.97
C GLU A 186 15.55 -15.34 -10.26
N ASP A 187 16.64 -14.59 -10.46
CA ASP A 187 17.97 -15.14 -10.72
C ASP A 187 18.46 -16.02 -9.55
N ARG A 188 18.13 -15.62 -8.32
CA ARG A 188 18.52 -16.35 -7.10
C ARG A 188 17.69 -17.62 -6.88
N TRP A 189 16.39 -17.57 -7.17
CA TRP A 189 15.46 -18.68 -6.96
C TRP A 189 14.54 -18.86 -8.18
N PRO A 190 15.05 -19.35 -9.32
CA PRO A 190 14.27 -19.44 -10.56
C PRO A 190 13.05 -20.37 -10.43
N ASP A 191 13.15 -21.41 -9.60
CA ASP A 191 12.10 -22.42 -9.42
C ASP A 191 11.02 -22.02 -8.40
N LYS A 192 11.20 -20.89 -7.68
CA LYS A 192 10.21 -20.41 -6.73
C LYS A 192 9.20 -19.49 -7.39
N THR A 193 7.97 -19.53 -6.90
CA THR A 193 6.94 -18.52 -7.24
C THR A 193 7.34 -17.14 -6.69
N PRO A 194 6.78 -16.04 -7.23
CA PRO A 194 7.03 -14.70 -6.70
C PRO A 194 6.83 -14.57 -5.18
N LYS A 195 5.74 -15.11 -4.64
CA LYS A 195 5.46 -15.06 -3.19
C LYS A 195 6.44 -15.89 -2.36
N GLU A 196 6.87 -17.05 -2.86
CA GLU A 196 7.91 -17.83 -2.18
C GLU A 196 9.27 -17.13 -2.19
N ARG A 197 9.58 -16.34 -3.24
CA ARG A 197 10.77 -15.48 -3.30
C ARG A 197 10.72 -14.39 -2.26
N GLU A 198 9.56 -13.70 -2.14
CA GLU A 198 9.33 -12.68 -1.11
C GLU A 198 9.47 -13.26 0.30
N HIS A 199 8.89 -14.43 0.56
CA HIS A 199 9.01 -15.09 1.86
C HIS A 199 10.46 -15.44 2.19
N ALA A 200 11.18 -16.01 1.22
CA ALA A 200 12.58 -16.41 1.41
C ALA A 200 13.49 -15.22 1.72
N ILE A 201 13.37 -14.13 0.97
CA ILE A 201 14.20 -12.92 1.21
C ILE A 201 13.85 -12.21 2.51
N CYS A 202 12.56 -12.14 2.88
CA CYS A 202 12.13 -11.54 4.14
C CYS A 202 12.53 -12.39 5.36
N ALA A 203 12.58 -13.71 5.24
CA ALA A 203 13.10 -14.58 6.30
C ALA A 203 14.59 -14.33 6.58
N GLU A 204 15.36 -13.93 5.57
CA GLU A 204 16.79 -13.62 5.71
C GLU A 204 17.06 -12.20 6.24
N HIS A 205 16.30 -11.20 5.78
CA HIS A 205 16.61 -9.79 6.00
C HIS A 205 15.54 -9.01 6.80
N HIS A 206 14.42 -9.62 7.15
CA HIS A 206 13.30 -9.11 7.93
C HIS A 206 12.63 -7.83 7.38
N THR A 207 13.38 -6.84 6.88
CA THR A 207 12.86 -5.63 6.23
C THR A 207 13.47 -5.51 4.84
N VAL A 208 12.64 -5.61 3.82
CA VAL A 208 13.04 -5.66 2.41
C VAL A 208 12.30 -4.58 1.63
N PHE A 209 12.98 -3.91 0.73
CA PHE A 209 12.35 -3.14 -0.32
C PHE A 209 12.55 -3.87 -1.66
N LEU A 210 11.47 -4.46 -2.14
CA LEU A 210 11.45 -5.20 -3.40
C LEU A 210 11.18 -4.24 -4.55
N MET A 211 12.18 -4.03 -5.42
CA MET A 211 12.17 -3.00 -6.46
C MET A 211 11.79 -3.55 -7.84
N GLN A 212 11.34 -2.63 -8.72
CA GLN A 212 11.13 -2.86 -10.16
C GLN A 212 10.01 -3.84 -10.44
N ILE A 213 8.83 -3.56 -9.87
CA ILE A 213 7.60 -4.34 -10.06
C ILE A 213 6.81 -3.80 -11.26
N GLY A 214 6.22 -4.69 -12.07
CA GLY A 214 5.29 -4.36 -13.17
C GLY A 214 5.78 -4.78 -14.55
N GLY A 215 7.10 -4.75 -14.79
CA GLY A 215 7.70 -5.23 -16.04
C GLY A 215 7.80 -6.76 -16.11
N LYS A 216 8.08 -7.27 -17.31
CA LYS A 216 8.42 -8.70 -17.50
C LYS A 216 9.86 -8.96 -17.06
N LEU A 217 10.06 -10.05 -16.36
CA LEU A 217 11.35 -10.61 -16.01
C LEU A 217 12.00 -11.34 -17.21
N ARG A 218 13.22 -11.82 -17.05
CA ARG A 218 13.93 -12.55 -18.13
C ARG A 218 13.25 -13.85 -18.53
N SER A 219 12.51 -14.48 -17.63
CA SER A 219 11.64 -15.63 -17.93
C SER A 219 10.50 -15.31 -18.89
N GLY A 220 10.15 -14.01 -19.04
CA GLY A 220 8.97 -13.56 -19.78
C GLY A 220 7.73 -13.36 -18.89
N GLU A 221 7.77 -13.82 -17.64
CA GLU A 221 6.71 -13.66 -16.66
C GLU A 221 6.88 -12.33 -15.88
N LYS A 222 5.84 -11.91 -15.19
CA LYS A 222 5.92 -10.77 -14.23
C LYS A 222 6.13 -11.32 -12.83
N HIS A 223 6.81 -10.54 -11.98
CA HIS A 223 6.82 -10.83 -10.55
C HIS A 223 5.44 -10.59 -9.94
N ASP A 224 4.88 -9.41 -10.21
CA ASP A 224 3.53 -9.03 -9.79
C ASP A 224 2.95 -8.01 -10.78
N GLY A 225 1.62 -7.77 -10.71
CA GLY A 225 0.92 -6.73 -11.43
C GLY A 225 1.24 -5.33 -10.88
N ARG A 226 1.27 -4.34 -11.79
CA ARG A 226 1.35 -2.94 -11.39
C ARG A 226 0.69 -2.10 -12.48
N ALA A 227 -0.24 -1.22 -12.07
CA ALA A 227 -0.88 -0.32 -13.02
C ALA A 227 0.16 0.51 -13.79
N PRO A 228 -0.04 0.75 -15.09
CA PRO A 228 0.96 1.41 -15.93
C PRO A 228 0.97 2.94 -15.80
N ASP A 229 0.02 3.53 -15.10
CA ASP A 229 -0.34 4.93 -15.20
C ASP A 229 -0.10 5.78 -13.95
N TYR A 230 0.63 5.24 -12.95
CA TYR A 230 1.07 6.06 -11.82
C TYR A 230 2.50 5.78 -11.34
N ASP A 231 2.93 4.54 -11.09
CA ASP A 231 4.32 4.25 -10.70
C ASP A 231 5.20 3.98 -11.92
N ASP A 232 6.41 4.56 -11.95
CA ASP A 232 7.43 4.11 -12.89
C ASP A 232 7.95 2.74 -12.46
N TRP A 233 7.78 1.73 -13.31
CA TRP A 233 8.18 0.35 -13.03
C TRP A 233 9.68 0.17 -12.80
N ALA A 234 10.51 1.13 -13.25
CA ALA A 234 11.94 1.13 -12.96
C ALA A 234 12.28 1.75 -11.59
N LEU A 235 11.36 2.53 -11.00
CA LEU A 235 11.58 3.35 -9.81
C LEU A 235 10.47 3.17 -8.76
N ASN A 236 9.96 1.97 -8.64
CA ASN A 236 8.93 1.59 -7.66
C ASN A 236 9.36 0.37 -6.83
N GLY A 237 8.54 0.02 -5.89
CA GLY A 237 8.68 -1.21 -5.12
C GLY A 237 7.73 -1.28 -3.94
N ASP A 238 7.84 -2.39 -3.23
CA ASP A 238 7.05 -2.68 -2.04
C ASP A 238 7.94 -2.83 -0.81
N ILE A 239 7.52 -2.21 0.30
CA ILE A 239 8.14 -2.43 1.61
C ILE A 239 7.51 -3.69 2.20
N LEU A 240 8.31 -4.72 2.31
CA LEU A 240 7.96 -5.99 2.93
C LEU A 240 8.64 -6.09 4.30
N MET A 241 7.89 -6.51 5.31
CA MET A 241 8.44 -6.83 6.62
C MET A 241 8.12 -8.28 7.00
N TRP A 242 8.99 -8.90 7.78
CA TRP A 242 8.73 -10.22 8.32
C TRP A 242 7.64 -10.16 9.38
N ASN A 243 6.56 -10.89 9.19
CA ASN A 243 5.54 -11.07 10.21
C ASN A 243 5.88 -12.28 11.09
N PRO A 244 6.30 -12.07 12.35
CA PRO A 244 6.75 -13.17 13.21
C PRO A 244 5.61 -14.04 13.72
N ILE A 245 4.36 -13.59 13.61
CA ILE A 245 3.17 -14.35 14.05
C ILE A 245 2.75 -15.35 12.97
N LEU A 246 2.75 -14.89 11.72
CA LEU A 246 2.36 -15.71 10.57
C LEU A 246 3.58 -16.38 9.89
N GLU A 247 4.80 -16.08 10.32
CA GLU A 247 6.07 -16.57 9.77
C GLU A 247 6.15 -16.41 8.24
N ARG A 248 5.80 -15.19 7.75
CA ARG A 248 5.77 -14.88 6.31
C ARG A 248 6.14 -13.43 6.01
N SER A 249 6.47 -13.15 4.75
CA SER A 249 6.57 -11.77 4.27
C SER A 249 5.22 -11.06 4.39
N PHE A 250 5.26 -9.77 4.72
CA PHE A 250 4.10 -8.95 4.96
C PHE A 250 4.29 -7.58 4.31
N GLU A 251 3.57 -7.32 3.23
CA GLU A 251 3.59 -6.05 2.54
C GLU A 251 2.88 -4.99 3.38
N ILE A 252 3.59 -3.94 3.75
CA ILE A 252 3.04 -2.80 4.48
C ILE A 252 2.81 -1.58 3.61
N SER A 253 3.53 -1.46 2.49
CA SER A 253 3.45 -0.30 1.61
C SER A 253 3.85 -0.65 0.20
N SER A 254 3.09 -0.13 -0.76
CA SER A 254 3.48 -0.03 -2.16
C SER A 254 3.74 1.44 -2.51
N MET A 255 4.87 1.74 -3.16
CA MET A 255 5.29 3.11 -3.44
C MET A 255 6.23 3.22 -4.64
N GLY A 256 6.37 4.42 -5.18
CA GLY A 256 7.33 4.67 -6.25
C GLY A 256 7.48 6.15 -6.60
N ILE A 257 8.54 6.44 -7.34
CA ILE A 257 8.61 7.67 -8.12
C ILE A 257 7.60 7.51 -9.25
N ARG A 258 6.76 8.53 -9.41
CA ARG A 258 5.65 8.43 -10.36
C ARG A 258 6.14 8.56 -11.81
N VAL A 259 5.40 7.98 -12.73
CA VAL A 259 5.70 8.12 -14.16
C VAL A 259 5.85 9.59 -14.56
N ASP A 260 6.84 9.87 -15.40
CA ASP A 260 6.89 11.07 -16.22
C ASP A 260 6.19 10.83 -17.57
N GLU A 261 6.26 11.78 -18.45
CA GLU A 261 5.62 11.76 -19.76
C GLU A 261 6.08 10.54 -20.58
N GLU A 262 7.40 10.26 -20.57
CA GLU A 262 8.00 9.17 -21.34
C GLU A 262 7.70 7.79 -20.73
N ALA A 263 7.82 7.66 -19.41
CA ALA A 263 7.52 6.42 -18.69
C ALA A 263 6.05 6.04 -18.87
N MET A 264 5.12 7.02 -18.73
CA MET A 264 3.70 6.75 -18.94
C MET A 264 3.41 6.26 -20.36
N ALA A 265 3.87 6.97 -21.39
CA ALA A 265 3.64 6.57 -22.78
C ALA A 265 4.18 5.16 -23.06
N ARG A 266 5.38 4.85 -22.56
CA ARG A 266 6.00 3.53 -22.69
C ARG A 266 5.20 2.45 -21.97
N GLN A 267 4.77 2.70 -20.71
CA GLN A 267 4.07 1.70 -19.89
C GLN A 267 2.65 1.45 -20.37
N LEU A 268 1.90 2.46 -20.83
CA LEU A 268 0.59 2.27 -21.45
C LEU A 268 0.68 1.36 -22.68
N LYS A 269 1.69 1.56 -23.53
CA LYS A 269 1.95 0.69 -24.68
C LYS A 269 2.31 -0.73 -24.29
N LEU A 270 3.17 -0.92 -23.28
CA LEU A 270 3.56 -2.25 -22.79
C LEU A 270 2.38 -3.00 -22.13
N ALA A 271 1.43 -2.25 -21.56
CA ALA A 271 0.22 -2.80 -20.96
C ALA A 271 -0.93 -2.96 -21.96
N GLY A 272 -0.81 -2.47 -23.20
CA GLY A 272 -1.85 -2.55 -24.24
C GLY A 272 -3.11 -1.75 -23.89
N CYS A 273 -2.93 -0.58 -23.28
CA CYS A 273 -4.03 0.31 -22.86
C CYS A 273 -3.77 1.77 -23.23
N GLU A 274 -3.25 2.01 -24.44
CA GLU A 274 -2.91 3.33 -24.96
C GLU A 274 -4.11 4.28 -25.01
N GLU A 275 -5.33 3.76 -25.11
CA GLU A 275 -6.57 4.54 -25.11
C GLU A 275 -6.74 5.38 -23.83
N ARG A 276 -6.12 4.97 -22.71
CA ARG A 276 -6.13 5.74 -21.46
C ARG A 276 -5.44 7.09 -21.58
N ALA A 277 -4.56 7.28 -22.57
CA ALA A 277 -3.94 8.57 -22.86
C ALA A 277 -4.96 9.68 -23.13
N GLU A 278 -6.18 9.32 -23.57
CA GLU A 278 -7.27 10.25 -23.85
C GLU A 278 -8.02 10.73 -22.58
N LEU A 279 -7.82 10.09 -21.43
CA LEU A 279 -8.47 10.48 -20.18
C LEU A 279 -7.90 11.81 -19.63
N PRO A 280 -8.70 12.61 -18.93
CA PRO A 280 -8.30 13.96 -18.50
C PRO A 280 -6.99 14.00 -17.68
N PHE A 281 -6.82 13.11 -16.71
CA PHE A 281 -5.60 13.04 -15.91
C PHE A 281 -4.37 12.69 -16.77
N HIS A 282 -4.51 11.71 -17.66
CA HIS A 282 -3.41 11.24 -18.50
C HIS A 282 -2.96 12.31 -19.50
N LYS A 283 -3.91 13.04 -20.11
CA LYS A 283 -3.60 14.20 -20.97
C LYS A 283 -2.79 15.27 -20.23
N MET A 284 -3.21 15.63 -19.01
CA MET A 284 -2.47 16.60 -18.22
C MET A 284 -1.04 16.15 -17.93
N LEU A 285 -0.84 14.87 -17.66
CA LEU A 285 0.48 14.32 -17.38
C LEU A 285 1.34 14.32 -18.65
N LEU A 286 0.85 13.79 -19.74
CA LEU A 286 1.56 13.71 -21.02
C LEU A 286 1.90 15.09 -21.60
N ASN A 287 1.12 16.13 -21.28
CA ASN A 287 1.40 17.52 -21.63
C ASN A 287 2.40 18.20 -20.67
N GLY A 288 2.94 17.50 -19.68
CA GLY A 288 3.86 18.07 -18.69
C GLY A 288 3.22 19.04 -17.70
N GLU A 289 1.91 18.99 -17.53
CA GLU A 289 1.17 19.91 -16.67
C GLU A 289 1.18 19.50 -15.20
N LEU A 290 1.55 18.26 -14.85
CA LEU A 290 1.59 17.75 -13.49
C LEU A 290 3.02 17.76 -12.93
N PRO A 291 3.21 18.01 -11.63
CA PRO A 291 4.53 18.00 -11.01
C PRO A 291 5.15 16.59 -11.03
N GLN A 292 6.48 16.49 -10.99
CA GLN A 292 7.18 15.25 -10.70
C GLN A 292 6.94 14.89 -9.24
N THR A 293 6.63 13.63 -8.95
CA THR A 293 6.27 13.21 -7.60
C THR A 293 6.80 11.83 -7.24
N ILE A 294 6.91 11.58 -5.94
CA ILE A 294 7.06 10.27 -5.31
C ILE A 294 5.88 10.07 -4.37
N GLY A 295 5.34 8.87 -4.30
CA GLY A 295 4.21 8.62 -3.42
C GLY A 295 3.95 7.14 -3.20
N GLY A 296 3.01 6.85 -2.31
CA GLY A 296 2.65 5.49 -1.94
C GLY A 296 1.42 5.44 -1.05
N GLY A 297 1.03 4.22 -0.70
CA GLY A 297 0.03 3.92 0.31
C GLY A 297 0.61 3.00 1.38
N ILE A 298 0.35 3.29 2.64
CA ILE A 298 0.76 2.45 3.77
C ILE A 298 -0.51 1.95 4.45
N GLY A 299 -0.68 0.62 4.49
CA GLY A 299 -1.87 -0.01 5.07
C GLY A 299 -2.00 0.28 6.56
N GLN A 300 -3.06 0.98 6.98
CA GLN A 300 -3.28 1.34 8.39
C GLN A 300 -3.53 0.08 9.23
N SER A 301 -4.50 -0.71 8.83
CA SER A 301 -4.84 -1.96 9.53
C SER A 301 -3.71 -2.98 9.46
N ARG A 302 -3.01 -3.08 8.32
CA ARG A 302 -1.83 -3.95 8.20
C ARG A 302 -0.73 -3.54 9.18
N LEU A 303 -0.46 -2.25 9.31
CA LEU A 303 0.57 -1.77 10.24
C LEU A 303 0.17 -2.02 11.70
N CYS A 304 -1.11 -1.79 12.06
CA CYS A 304 -1.63 -2.13 13.38
C CYS A 304 -1.49 -3.63 13.67
N MET A 305 -1.90 -4.49 12.74
CA MET A 305 -1.78 -5.94 12.87
C MET A 305 -0.34 -6.38 13.13
N LEU A 306 0.61 -5.86 12.33
CA LEU A 306 2.03 -6.19 12.47
C LEU A 306 2.60 -5.74 13.81
N MET A 307 2.40 -4.47 14.19
CA MET A 307 3.00 -3.89 15.41
C MET A 307 2.42 -4.49 16.70
N ILE A 308 1.13 -4.80 16.72
CA ILE A 308 0.48 -5.39 17.89
C ILE A 308 0.80 -6.89 17.97
N GLY A 309 1.00 -7.55 16.83
CA GLY A 309 1.23 -8.99 16.75
C GLY A 309 -0.09 -9.79 16.67
N ASN A 310 -1.08 -9.25 15.97
CA ASN A 310 -2.32 -9.96 15.68
C ASN A 310 -2.13 -10.95 14.51
N CYS A 311 -2.87 -12.06 14.53
CA CYS A 311 -2.76 -13.07 13.46
C CYS A 311 -3.79 -12.87 12.34
N HIS A 312 -4.82 -12.06 12.56
CA HIS A 312 -5.85 -11.78 11.56
C HIS A 312 -6.16 -10.29 11.48
N ILE A 313 -6.27 -9.76 10.26
CA ILE A 313 -6.54 -8.33 10.04
C ILE A 313 -7.88 -7.89 10.65
N GLY A 314 -8.85 -8.77 10.72
CA GLY A 314 -10.16 -8.54 11.36
C GLY A 314 -10.09 -8.27 12.87
N GLU A 315 -8.98 -8.59 13.54
CA GLU A 315 -8.78 -8.20 14.94
C GLU A 315 -8.57 -6.68 15.09
N VAL A 316 -8.08 -6.01 14.04
CA VAL A 316 -7.74 -4.58 14.05
C VAL A 316 -8.56 -3.76 13.06
N GLN A 317 -9.45 -4.41 12.30
CA GLN A 317 -10.27 -3.78 11.26
C GLN A 317 -11.68 -4.35 11.28
N ALA A 318 -12.68 -3.50 11.48
CA ALA A 318 -14.07 -3.89 11.30
C ALA A 318 -14.39 -4.07 9.81
N SER A 319 -14.88 -5.23 9.42
CA SER A 319 -15.22 -5.59 8.05
C SER A 319 -16.29 -6.68 8.02
N ILE A 320 -16.51 -7.30 6.86
CA ILE A 320 -17.41 -8.43 6.68
C ILE A 320 -16.57 -9.66 6.34
N TRP A 321 -16.82 -10.75 7.05
CA TRP A 321 -16.10 -12.01 6.91
C TRP A 321 -17.07 -13.14 6.57
N ASP A 322 -16.58 -14.15 5.87
CA ASP A 322 -17.35 -15.35 5.58
C ASP A 322 -17.58 -16.20 6.84
N ALA A 323 -18.60 -17.04 6.80
CA ALA A 323 -19.02 -17.83 7.96
C ALA A 323 -17.94 -18.85 8.43
N GLU A 324 -17.10 -19.35 7.53
CA GLU A 324 -16.03 -20.29 7.87
C GLU A 324 -14.91 -19.58 8.64
N THR A 325 -14.50 -18.40 8.17
CA THR A 325 -13.51 -17.52 8.84
C THR A 325 -14.02 -17.13 10.23
N MET A 326 -15.26 -16.65 10.34
CA MET A 326 -15.86 -16.29 11.63
C MET A 326 -15.85 -17.47 12.61
N LYS A 327 -16.29 -18.65 12.17
CA LYS A 327 -16.31 -19.85 13.00
C LYS A 327 -14.92 -20.27 13.47
N LYS A 328 -13.92 -20.31 12.57
CA LYS A 328 -12.55 -20.69 12.93
C LYS A 328 -11.92 -19.71 13.93
N CYS A 329 -12.15 -18.41 13.75
CA CYS A 329 -11.68 -17.40 14.68
C CYS A 329 -12.34 -17.53 16.05
N GLU A 330 -13.67 -17.73 16.11
CA GLU A 330 -14.40 -17.95 17.36
C GLU A 330 -13.91 -19.20 18.12
N GLU A 331 -13.74 -20.33 17.43
CA GLU A 331 -13.20 -21.56 18.00
C GLU A 331 -11.78 -21.39 18.55
N ALA A 332 -11.00 -20.50 17.99
CA ALA A 332 -9.65 -20.15 18.45
C ALA A 332 -9.62 -19.03 19.51
N GLY A 333 -10.78 -18.49 19.89
CA GLY A 333 -10.88 -17.36 20.83
C GLY A 333 -10.40 -16.02 20.25
N ILE A 334 -10.39 -15.89 18.92
CA ILE A 334 -10.05 -14.65 18.20
C ILE A 334 -11.34 -13.87 17.98
N ILE A 335 -11.35 -12.61 18.39
CA ILE A 335 -12.48 -11.71 18.22
C ILE A 335 -12.22 -10.83 16.99
N LEU A 336 -13.07 -10.97 15.97
CA LEU A 336 -13.10 -10.08 14.82
C LEU A 336 -13.98 -8.86 15.14
N LEU A 337 -13.50 -7.65 14.79
CA LEU A 337 -14.19 -6.37 15.05
C LEU A 337 -15.42 -6.18 14.16
#